data_45aba95bbabbc6669ba42ee05003a317
#
_entry.id   45aba95bbabbc6669ba42ee05003a317
#
_cell.length_a   1.000
_cell.length_b   1.000
_cell.length_c   1.000
_cell.angle_alpha   90.00
_cell.angle_beta   90.00
_cell.angle_gamma   90.00
#
_symmetry.space_group_name_H-M   'P 1'
#
loop_
_entity.id
_entity.type
_entity.pdbx_description
1 polymer ?
#
loop_
_entity_poly.entity_id
_entity_poly.type
_entity_poly.pdbx_seq_one_letter_code
_entity_poly.pdbx_strand_id
1 'polypeptide(L)'
;MRSSSIALAVSLLLGLLPLGGSPRQAGQAGGAPESDTLTVTFAGDLLLDRGVRRVIEHSHRNQGSPDSLRCLDCLFSYSIDSLFRASRVVVANLECPATKIKAPVFKRFIFRGEPEWLYALRHHGITHLNLANNHAIDQGRRGLTDTRRNIVAAGMVPVGAGSNMQEAVQPVLLCEGAGRAVWLLSSVRLTLENFAYLDDRPCVSQEPMDSLVERVRRLRASDPRAVIVVSLHWGGEHTLRPVAAQRLEAHRLVDAGADALVCHHTHTQQTVETYRGRPIYYSIGNFIFDQPKPLNSRACLVQLKITGDSVAAVTVPIVIQRCRPEIVR
;
A
#
# COMPACT_ATOMS: atom_id res chain seq x y z
N MET A 1 41.28 7.46 -48.26
CA MET A 1 40.49 7.81 -49.45
C MET A 1 39.12 8.24 -48.94
N ARG A 2 38.91 9.54 -48.89
CA ARG A 2 37.89 10.38 -49.55
C ARG A 2 36.48 9.87 -49.36
N SER A 3 35.69 10.47 -48.48
CA SER A 3 34.95 11.74 -48.64
C SER A 3 33.59 11.50 -49.33
N SER A 4 32.51 11.84 -48.67
CA SER A 4 31.56 12.84 -49.20
C SER A 4 30.38 13.07 -48.23
N SER A 5 30.30 14.29 -47.76
CA SER A 5 29.15 14.92 -47.10
C SER A 5 28.10 15.26 -48.14
N ILE A 6 26.82 15.15 -47.83
CA ILE A 6 25.72 15.81 -48.53
C ILE A 6 24.89 16.57 -47.49
N ALA A 7 25.01 17.89 -47.54
CA ALA A 7 24.11 18.83 -46.90
C ALA A 7 22.94 19.11 -47.85
N LEU A 8 21.71 19.11 -47.34
CA LEU A 8 20.56 19.59 -48.09
C LEU A 8 19.91 20.74 -47.31
N ALA A 9 20.05 21.92 -47.84
CA ALA A 9 19.38 23.15 -47.44
C ALA A 9 17.99 23.18 -48.10
N VAL A 10 16.97 23.54 -47.40
CA VAL A 10 15.66 23.92 -47.98
C VAL A 10 15.21 25.23 -47.37
N SER A 11 14.89 26.13 -48.26
CA SER A 11 14.67 27.55 -48.15
C SER A 11 13.34 27.93 -47.47
N LEU A 12 13.36 29.11 -46.84
CA LEU A 12 12.20 29.90 -46.40
C LEU A 12 11.29 30.25 -47.57
N LEU A 13 9.98 30.21 -47.24
CA LEU A 13 8.98 31.06 -47.95
C LEU A 13 8.16 31.82 -46.90
N LEU A 14 8.36 33.13 -46.85
CA LEU A 14 7.49 34.09 -46.16
C LEU A 14 6.20 34.26 -46.97
N GLY A 15 5.06 34.15 -46.28
CA GLY A 15 3.76 34.62 -46.78
C GLY A 15 3.12 35.51 -45.72
N LEU A 16 2.93 36.75 -46.04
CA LEU A 16 2.37 37.82 -45.20
C LEU A 16 0.83 37.97 -45.43
N LEU A 17 0.07 38.07 -44.30
CA LEU A 17 -1.15 38.86 -44.02
C LEU A 17 -2.54 38.32 -44.45
N PRO A 18 -3.69 38.73 -43.81
CA PRO A 18 -3.88 39.90 -42.96
C PRO A 18 -4.64 39.73 -41.62
N LEU A 19 -4.61 40.78 -40.85
CA LEU A 19 -5.27 41.18 -39.61
C LEU A 19 -6.79 40.99 -39.54
N GLY A 20 -7.28 40.64 -38.34
CA GLY A 20 -8.63 41.00 -37.90
C GLY A 20 -9.38 39.88 -37.15
N GLY A 21 -9.27 39.87 -35.80
CA GLY A 21 -10.12 39.05 -34.97
C GLY A 21 -9.71 39.17 -33.50
N SER A 22 -10.45 39.98 -32.73
CA SER A 22 -10.26 40.10 -31.30
C SER A 22 -10.36 38.73 -30.64
N PRO A 23 -9.47 38.39 -29.68
CA PRO A 23 -9.58 37.15 -28.92
C PRO A 23 -10.81 37.30 -27.97
N ARG A 24 -11.85 36.52 -28.19
CA ARG A 24 -12.83 36.18 -27.18
C ARG A 24 -12.06 35.55 -26.01
N GLN A 25 -12.13 36.19 -24.86
CA GLN A 25 -11.75 35.57 -23.59
C GLN A 25 -12.55 34.26 -23.44
N ALA A 26 -11.88 33.14 -23.58
CA ALA A 26 -12.37 31.85 -23.14
C ALA A 26 -12.53 31.97 -21.62
N GLY A 27 -13.80 31.92 -21.16
CA GLY A 27 -14.12 31.86 -19.74
C GLY A 27 -13.33 30.72 -19.10
N GLN A 28 -12.59 31.04 -18.08
CA GLN A 28 -12.05 30.05 -17.14
C GLN A 28 -13.28 29.30 -16.59
N ALA A 29 -13.41 28.04 -17.02
CA ALA A 29 -14.26 27.11 -16.32
C ALA A 29 -13.70 27.03 -14.89
N GLY A 30 -14.40 27.61 -13.93
CA GLY A 30 -14.10 27.52 -12.51
C GLY A 30 -14.13 26.05 -12.14
N GLY A 31 -12.95 25.41 -12.07
CA GLY A 31 -12.78 24.15 -11.39
C GLY A 31 -13.26 24.34 -9.95
N ALA A 32 -14.13 23.46 -9.46
CA ALA A 32 -14.47 23.41 -8.05
C ALA A 32 -13.15 23.45 -7.24
N PRO A 33 -13.08 24.18 -6.12
CA PRO A 33 -11.86 24.24 -5.34
C PRO A 33 -11.44 22.81 -4.99
N GLU A 34 -10.31 22.37 -5.50
CA GLU A 34 -9.66 21.12 -5.08
C GLU A 34 -9.57 21.22 -3.57
N SER A 35 -10.17 20.28 -2.85
CA SER A 35 -10.14 20.31 -1.39
C SER A 35 -8.67 20.33 -1.00
N ASP A 36 -8.20 21.36 -0.28
CA ASP A 36 -6.80 21.50 0.16
C ASP A 36 -6.31 20.33 1.04
N THR A 37 -7.17 19.32 1.23
CA THR A 37 -6.93 18.16 2.07
C THR A 37 -6.66 16.92 1.24
N LEU A 38 -5.43 16.42 1.32
CA LEU A 38 -5.02 15.14 0.75
C LEU A 38 -5.28 14.02 1.77
N THR A 39 -6.02 12.99 1.39
CA THR A 39 -6.33 11.83 2.26
C THR A 39 -5.64 10.58 1.74
N VAL A 40 -4.83 9.94 2.62
CA VAL A 40 -4.23 8.63 2.41
C VAL A 40 -4.82 7.66 3.44
N THR A 41 -5.39 6.54 2.98
CA THR A 41 -6.02 5.54 3.84
C THR A 41 -5.19 4.27 3.89
N PHE A 42 -4.98 3.74 5.10
CA PHE A 42 -4.33 2.46 5.35
C PHE A 42 -5.37 1.46 5.85
N ALA A 43 -5.40 0.28 5.22
CA ALA A 43 -6.19 -0.87 5.62
C ALA A 43 -5.28 -1.98 6.14
N GLY A 44 -5.82 -2.81 7.04
CA GLY A 44 -5.09 -3.88 7.73
C GLY A 44 -4.74 -5.09 6.85
N ASP A 45 -4.56 -6.24 7.50
CA ASP A 45 -4.15 -7.48 6.86
C ASP A 45 -5.25 -8.02 5.94
N LEU A 46 -4.88 -8.27 4.68
CA LEU A 46 -5.76 -8.73 3.62
C LEU A 46 -5.30 -10.11 3.13
N LEU A 47 -6.11 -11.12 3.39
CA LEU A 47 -5.91 -12.50 2.96
C LEU A 47 -6.90 -12.85 1.84
N LEU A 48 -6.40 -13.46 0.76
CA LEU A 48 -7.22 -13.94 -0.36
C LEU A 48 -7.17 -15.48 -0.47
N ASP A 49 -7.21 -16.16 0.66
CA ASP A 49 -7.16 -17.63 0.73
C ASP A 49 -8.07 -18.17 1.85
N ARG A 50 -8.01 -19.44 2.13
CA ARG A 50 -8.72 -20.15 3.20
C ARG A 50 -10.23 -19.85 3.25
N GLY A 51 -10.72 -19.28 4.35
CA GLY A 51 -12.12 -18.91 4.56
C GLY A 51 -12.59 -17.81 3.62
N VAL A 52 -11.71 -16.86 3.32
CA VAL A 52 -12.00 -15.76 2.37
C VAL A 52 -12.24 -16.35 0.97
N ARG A 53 -11.37 -17.25 0.50
CA ARG A 53 -11.56 -17.97 -0.77
C ARG A 53 -12.93 -18.67 -0.82
N ARG A 54 -13.31 -19.38 0.27
CA ARG A 54 -14.61 -20.07 0.34
C ARG A 54 -15.79 -19.11 0.23
N VAL A 55 -15.70 -17.92 0.85
CA VAL A 55 -16.74 -16.88 0.74
C VAL A 55 -16.87 -16.39 -0.70
N ILE A 56 -15.75 -16.10 -1.37
CA ILE A 56 -15.71 -15.66 -2.77
C ILE A 56 -16.34 -16.74 -3.67
N GLU A 57 -15.87 -17.96 -3.58
CA GLU A 57 -16.36 -19.10 -4.42
C GLU A 57 -17.83 -19.43 -4.17
N HIS A 58 -18.30 -19.30 -2.92
CA HIS A 58 -19.71 -19.48 -2.60
C HIS A 58 -20.57 -18.38 -3.23
N SER A 59 -20.12 -17.12 -3.14
CA SER A 59 -20.82 -16.00 -3.78
C SER A 59 -20.95 -16.20 -5.29
N HIS A 60 -19.87 -16.64 -5.96
CA HIS A 60 -19.89 -16.91 -7.41
C HIS A 60 -20.85 -18.02 -7.81
N ARG A 61 -20.94 -19.10 -7.03
CA ARG A 61 -21.89 -20.21 -7.32
C ARG A 61 -23.36 -19.75 -7.23
N ASN A 62 -23.66 -18.80 -6.35
CA ASN A 62 -25.04 -18.37 -6.11
C ASN A 62 -25.50 -17.25 -7.06
N GLN A 63 -24.58 -16.46 -7.61
CA GLN A 63 -24.88 -15.28 -8.42
C GLN A 63 -24.56 -15.47 -9.91
N GLY A 64 -24.10 -16.67 -10.32
CA GLY A 64 -23.48 -16.88 -11.63
C GLY A 64 -22.04 -16.37 -11.66
N SER A 65 -21.33 -16.59 -12.76
CA SER A 65 -19.96 -16.08 -12.90
C SER A 65 -19.99 -14.54 -12.98
N PRO A 66 -19.65 -13.81 -11.93
CA PRO A 66 -19.66 -12.36 -11.99
C PRO A 66 -18.56 -11.87 -12.94
N ASP A 67 -18.73 -10.67 -13.48
CA ASP A 67 -17.64 -9.91 -14.08
C ASP A 67 -16.41 -9.97 -13.16
N SER A 68 -15.25 -10.19 -13.74
CA SER A 68 -13.98 -10.33 -13.00
C SER A 68 -13.71 -9.16 -12.05
N LEU A 69 -14.21 -7.96 -12.35
CA LEU A 69 -14.09 -6.77 -11.50
C LEU A 69 -14.98 -6.79 -10.26
N ARG A 70 -16.07 -7.56 -10.30
CA ARG A 70 -17.07 -7.63 -9.22
C ARG A 70 -16.96 -8.90 -8.38
N CYS A 71 -15.98 -9.71 -8.65
CA CYS A 71 -15.82 -11.01 -7.98
C CYS A 71 -15.59 -10.91 -6.46
N LEU A 72 -15.22 -9.74 -5.95
CA LEU A 72 -15.03 -9.46 -4.52
C LEU A 72 -16.13 -8.58 -3.89
N ASP A 73 -17.21 -8.23 -4.59
CA ASP A 73 -18.32 -7.41 -4.04
C ASP A 73 -18.87 -7.98 -2.72
N CYS A 74 -18.80 -9.30 -2.53
CA CYS A 74 -19.22 -9.95 -1.28
C CYS A 74 -18.34 -9.61 -0.07
N LEU A 75 -17.14 -9.09 -0.29
CA LEU A 75 -16.17 -8.72 0.75
C LEU A 75 -16.12 -7.22 1.03
N PHE A 76 -16.79 -6.40 0.23
CA PHE A 76 -16.77 -4.95 0.39
C PHE A 76 -18.16 -4.43 0.76
N SER A 77 -18.23 -3.51 1.72
CA SER A 77 -19.44 -2.79 2.05
C SER A 77 -19.48 -1.45 1.34
N TYR A 78 -20.68 -0.91 1.13
CA TYR A 78 -20.84 0.42 0.55
C TYR A 78 -20.08 1.51 1.32
N SER A 79 -20.04 1.41 2.66
CA SER A 79 -19.32 2.38 3.50
C SER A 79 -17.82 2.34 3.29
N ILE A 80 -17.24 1.14 3.13
CA ILE A 80 -15.82 0.96 2.81
C ILE A 80 -15.52 1.52 1.41
N ASP A 81 -16.32 1.16 0.40
CA ASP A 81 -16.15 1.65 -0.97
C ASP A 81 -16.23 3.18 -1.03
N SER A 82 -17.19 3.77 -0.33
CA SER A 82 -17.34 5.22 -0.27
C SER A 82 -16.12 5.90 0.36
N LEU A 83 -15.60 5.33 1.46
CA LEU A 83 -14.40 5.85 2.13
C LEU A 83 -13.15 5.72 1.24
N PHE A 84 -13.00 4.58 0.54
CA PHE A 84 -11.85 4.36 -0.34
C PHE A 84 -11.90 5.30 -1.56
N ARG A 85 -13.07 5.50 -2.17
CA ARG A 85 -13.23 6.47 -3.28
C ARG A 85 -12.95 7.92 -2.88
N ALA A 86 -13.20 8.27 -1.62
CA ALA A 86 -12.89 9.58 -1.08
C ALA A 86 -11.39 9.77 -0.75
N SER A 87 -10.59 8.71 -0.84
CA SER A 87 -9.16 8.71 -0.54
C SER A 87 -8.35 8.85 -1.83
N ARG A 88 -7.30 9.68 -1.83
CA ARG A 88 -6.35 9.79 -2.96
C ARG A 88 -5.57 8.50 -3.15
N VAL A 89 -5.23 7.85 -2.04
CA VAL A 89 -4.47 6.60 -1.99
C VAL A 89 -5.08 5.68 -0.93
N VAL A 90 -5.17 4.41 -1.25
CA VAL A 90 -5.51 3.34 -0.30
C VAL A 90 -4.41 2.28 -0.34
N VAL A 91 -3.79 2.04 0.81
CA VAL A 91 -2.76 1.02 1.03
C VAL A 91 -3.34 -0.12 1.85
N ALA A 92 -3.19 -1.37 1.41
CA ALA A 92 -3.54 -2.56 2.20
C ALA A 92 -2.34 -3.50 2.32
N ASN A 93 -2.26 -4.27 3.41
CA ASN A 93 -1.22 -5.29 3.59
C ASN A 93 -1.68 -6.62 2.97
N LEU A 94 -1.17 -6.96 1.77
CA LEU A 94 -1.52 -8.22 1.09
C LEU A 94 -0.73 -9.37 1.70
N GLU A 95 -1.37 -10.11 2.59
CA GLU A 95 -0.76 -11.19 3.37
C GLU A 95 -0.91 -12.56 2.71
N CYS A 96 -0.71 -12.60 1.41
CA CYS A 96 -0.58 -13.81 0.60
C CYS A 96 0.00 -13.48 -0.77
N PRO A 97 0.70 -14.41 -1.45
CA PRO A 97 1.02 -14.27 -2.86
C PRO A 97 -0.26 -14.31 -3.70
N ALA A 98 -0.38 -13.43 -4.69
CA ALA A 98 -1.43 -13.48 -5.72
C ALA A 98 -0.82 -14.00 -7.02
N THR A 99 -0.85 -15.33 -7.22
CA THR A 99 -0.10 -16.01 -8.27
C THR A 99 -0.73 -17.35 -8.66
N LYS A 100 -0.54 -17.78 -9.91
CA LYS A 100 -0.85 -19.15 -10.34
C LYS A 100 0.28 -20.15 -10.02
N ILE A 101 1.44 -19.67 -9.60
CA ILE A 101 2.57 -20.51 -9.23
C ILE A 101 2.24 -21.27 -7.96
N LYS A 102 2.43 -22.58 -8.00
CA LYS A 102 2.27 -23.51 -6.88
C LYS A 102 3.65 -24.08 -6.54
N ALA A 103 4.40 -23.34 -5.72
CA ALA A 103 5.74 -23.70 -5.25
C ALA A 103 5.88 -23.36 -3.77
N PRO A 104 5.07 -24.03 -2.90
CA PRO A 104 5.00 -23.67 -1.49
C PRO A 104 6.34 -23.88 -0.80
N VAL A 105 6.71 -22.91 0.04
CA VAL A 105 7.84 -23.06 0.96
C VAL A 105 7.43 -23.96 2.13
N PHE A 106 8.39 -24.57 2.82
CA PHE A 106 8.09 -25.40 3.98
C PHE A 106 7.83 -24.52 5.20
N LYS A 107 6.54 -24.32 5.55
CA LYS A 107 6.09 -23.61 6.77
C LYS A 107 4.69 -24.06 7.18
N ARG A 108 4.29 -23.72 8.40
CA ARG A 108 3.01 -24.17 8.98
C ARG A 108 1.79 -23.66 8.24
N PHE A 109 1.77 -22.38 7.88
CA PHE A 109 0.67 -21.73 7.16
C PHE A 109 1.20 -21.22 5.82
N ILE A 110 0.53 -21.61 4.75
CA ILE A 110 0.93 -21.28 3.37
C ILE A 110 -0.31 -20.79 2.64
N PHE A 111 -0.22 -19.62 2.06
CA PHE A 111 -1.33 -18.96 1.39
C PHE A 111 -1.05 -18.75 -0.10
N ARG A 112 -2.13 -18.56 -0.86
CA ARG A 112 -2.08 -18.22 -2.27
C ARG A 112 -3.43 -17.67 -2.76
N GLY A 113 -3.49 -16.41 -3.12
CA GLY A 113 -4.61 -15.78 -3.80
C GLY A 113 -4.58 -15.99 -5.32
N GLU A 114 -5.71 -15.77 -5.98
CA GLU A 114 -5.78 -15.77 -7.43
C GLU A 114 -5.42 -14.38 -7.99
N PRO A 115 -4.58 -14.28 -9.05
CA PRO A 115 -4.18 -12.99 -9.63
C PRO A 115 -5.36 -12.15 -10.12
N GLU A 116 -6.41 -12.78 -10.60
CA GLU A 116 -7.61 -12.13 -11.12
C GLU A 116 -8.31 -11.28 -10.06
N TRP A 117 -8.23 -11.66 -8.79
CA TRP A 117 -8.83 -10.92 -7.69
C TRP A 117 -8.17 -9.55 -7.42
N LEU A 118 -6.96 -9.34 -7.91
CA LEU A 118 -6.28 -8.06 -7.81
C LEU A 118 -7.01 -6.94 -8.57
N TYR A 119 -7.61 -7.27 -9.73
CA TYR A 119 -8.39 -6.31 -10.51
C TYR A 119 -9.64 -5.84 -9.73
N ALA A 120 -10.28 -6.77 -9.01
CA ALA A 120 -11.42 -6.44 -8.15
C ALA A 120 -10.98 -5.58 -6.94
N LEU A 121 -9.83 -5.85 -6.31
CA LEU A 121 -9.28 -4.99 -5.27
C LEU A 121 -9.06 -3.56 -5.80
N ARG A 122 -8.51 -3.45 -7.02
CA ARG A 122 -8.32 -2.14 -7.67
C ARG A 122 -9.66 -1.45 -7.97
N HIS A 123 -10.67 -2.19 -8.39
CA HIS A 123 -12.03 -1.69 -8.63
C HIS A 123 -12.66 -1.10 -7.35
N HIS A 124 -12.45 -1.73 -6.20
CA HIS A 124 -12.87 -1.25 -4.88
C HIS A 124 -12.01 -0.11 -4.32
N GLY A 125 -11.03 0.40 -5.08
CA GLY A 125 -10.28 1.61 -4.73
C GLY A 125 -8.92 1.37 -4.07
N ILE A 126 -8.48 0.13 -3.86
CA ILE A 126 -7.12 -0.15 -3.38
C ILE A 126 -6.13 0.22 -4.48
N THR A 127 -5.09 0.99 -4.13
CA THR A 127 -4.10 1.52 -5.07
C THR A 127 -2.70 0.96 -4.83
N HIS A 128 -2.39 0.58 -3.59
CA HIS A 128 -1.08 0.08 -3.19
C HIS A 128 -1.23 -1.18 -2.35
N LEU A 129 -0.36 -2.15 -2.57
CA LEU A 129 -0.33 -3.40 -1.80
C LEU A 129 1.05 -3.58 -1.15
N ASN A 130 1.08 -3.54 0.18
CA ASN A 130 2.27 -3.85 0.95
C ASN A 130 2.54 -5.35 0.95
N LEU A 131 3.76 -5.74 0.57
CA LEU A 131 4.26 -7.11 0.53
C LEU A 131 5.37 -7.35 1.57
N ALA A 132 5.74 -6.33 2.37
CA ALA A 132 6.72 -6.51 3.43
C ALA A 132 6.08 -7.24 4.62
N ASN A 133 5.75 -8.52 4.44
CA ASN A 133 5.18 -9.40 5.44
C ASN A 133 5.71 -10.84 5.30
N ASN A 134 5.43 -11.68 6.28
CA ASN A 134 5.94 -13.04 6.34
C ASN A 134 5.25 -14.01 5.37
N HIS A 135 4.12 -13.63 4.78
CA HIS A 135 3.36 -14.48 3.86
C HIS A 135 3.55 -14.13 2.37
N ALA A 136 4.11 -13.00 2.03
CA ALA A 136 4.31 -12.60 0.63
C ALA A 136 5.16 -13.61 -0.18
N ILE A 137 5.97 -14.44 0.50
CA ILE A 137 6.90 -15.40 -0.09
C ILE A 137 6.43 -16.88 0.03
N ASP A 138 5.20 -17.12 0.43
CA ASP A 138 4.66 -18.47 0.66
C ASP A 138 4.75 -19.39 -0.56
N GLN A 139 4.79 -18.85 -1.77
CA GLN A 139 4.99 -19.58 -3.03
C GLN A 139 6.40 -19.38 -3.59
N GLY A 140 7.38 -19.18 -2.68
CA GLY A 140 8.78 -18.98 -3.02
C GLY A 140 9.06 -17.66 -3.76
N ARG A 141 10.32 -17.46 -4.16
CA ARG A 141 10.76 -16.24 -4.84
C ARG A 141 10.07 -16.03 -6.20
N ARG A 142 9.78 -17.13 -6.91
CA ARG A 142 9.05 -17.06 -8.18
C ARG A 142 7.62 -16.59 -7.96
N GLY A 143 6.95 -17.06 -6.89
CA GLY A 143 5.62 -16.60 -6.50
C GLY A 143 5.62 -15.12 -6.11
N LEU A 144 6.60 -14.65 -5.36
CA LEU A 144 6.76 -13.22 -5.01
C LEU A 144 6.95 -12.35 -6.26
N THR A 145 7.85 -12.74 -7.18
CA THR A 145 8.09 -12.00 -8.43
C THR A 145 6.83 -11.95 -9.28
N ASP A 146 6.10 -13.07 -9.39
CA ASP A 146 4.84 -13.15 -10.14
C ASP A 146 3.76 -12.29 -9.51
N THR A 147 3.64 -12.30 -8.17
CA THR A 147 2.71 -11.44 -7.41
C THR A 147 2.96 -9.96 -7.68
N ARG A 148 4.23 -9.51 -7.62
CA ARG A 148 4.59 -8.11 -7.94
C ARG A 148 4.15 -7.73 -9.36
N ARG A 149 4.42 -8.59 -10.35
CA ARG A 149 4.01 -8.37 -11.74
C ARG A 149 2.48 -8.29 -11.88
N ASN A 150 1.76 -9.18 -11.21
CA ASN A 150 0.29 -9.23 -11.25
C ASN A 150 -0.35 -7.99 -10.59
N ILE A 151 0.26 -7.45 -9.50
CA ILE A 151 -0.17 -6.20 -8.86
C ILE A 151 -0.03 -5.03 -9.84
N VAL A 152 1.11 -4.93 -10.53
CA VAL A 152 1.35 -3.88 -11.55
C VAL A 152 0.38 -4.04 -12.72
N ALA A 153 0.15 -5.26 -13.20
CA ALA A 153 -0.80 -5.54 -14.28
C ALA A 153 -2.24 -5.15 -13.91
N ALA A 154 -2.62 -5.27 -12.64
CA ALA A 154 -3.92 -4.82 -12.12
C ALA A 154 -4.00 -3.29 -11.90
N GLY A 155 -2.96 -2.52 -12.24
CA GLY A 155 -2.93 -1.06 -12.09
C GLY A 155 -2.72 -0.59 -10.65
N MET A 156 -2.05 -1.39 -9.81
CA MET A 156 -1.66 -1.06 -8.44
C MET A 156 -0.14 -1.05 -8.27
N VAL A 157 0.32 -0.49 -7.16
CA VAL A 157 1.74 -0.37 -6.85
C VAL A 157 2.12 -1.37 -5.74
N PRO A 158 3.07 -2.30 -5.99
CA PRO A 158 3.63 -3.15 -4.95
C PRO A 158 4.62 -2.37 -4.09
N VAL A 159 4.55 -2.53 -2.75
CA VAL A 159 5.41 -1.85 -1.78
C VAL A 159 6.17 -2.90 -0.96
N GLY A 160 7.42 -2.63 -0.60
CA GLY A 160 8.18 -3.43 0.34
C GLY A 160 8.62 -4.79 -0.17
N ALA A 161 8.74 -4.95 -1.49
CA ALA A 161 9.31 -6.14 -2.14
C ALA A 161 10.06 -5.76 -3.42
N GLY A 162 11.12 -6.48 -3.73
CA GLY A 162 11.99 -6.20 -4.86
C GLY A 162 12.56 -7.45 -5.53
N SER A 163 13.27 -7.25 -6.65
CA SER A 163 14.08 -8.28 -7.30
C SER A 163 15.37 -8.58 -6.51
N ASN A 164 15.70 -7.72 -5.57
CA ASN A 164 16.78 -7.83 -4.59
C ASN A 164 16.45 -6.92 -3.40
N MET A 165 17.28 -6.95 -2.33
CA MET A 165 17.06 -6.14 -1.14
C MET A 165 17.17 -4.65 -1.44
N GLN A 166 18.10 -4.24 -2.29
CA GLN A 166 18.29 -2.83 -2.64
C GLN A 166 17.00 -2.22 -3.25
N GLU A 167 16.27 -2.98 -4.07
CA GLU A 167 14.97 -2.58 -4.60
C GLU A 167 13.86 -2.67 -3.54
N ALA A 168 13.83 -3.76 -2.75
CA ALA A 168 12.76 -4.01 -1.79
C ALA A 168 12.64 -2.94 -0.70
N VAL A 169 13.76 -2.32 -0.29
CA VAL A 169 13.82 -1.31 0.78
C VAL A 169 13.59 0.13 0.31
N GLN A 170 13.39 0.35 -1.01
CA GLN A 170 13.19 1.73 -1.51
C GLN A 170 11.90 2.34 -0.96
N PRO A 171 11.94 3.62 -0.55
CA PRO A 171 10.72 4.37 -0.28
C PRO A 171 9.85 4.43 -1.53
N VAL A 172 8.54 4.27 -1.36
CA VAL A 172 7.57 4.39 -2.45
C VAL A 172 6.83 5.71 -2.30
N LEU A 173 6.84 6.53 -3.35
CA LEU A 173 6.02 7.72 -3.45
C LEU A 173 4.55 7.30 -3.60
N LEU A 174 3.73 7.55 -2.59
CA LEU A 174 2.31 7.24 -2.63
C LEU A 174 1.54 8.25 -3.48
N CYS A 175 1.80 9.53 -3.26
CA CYS A 175 1.19 10.64 -4.01
C CYS A 175 1.88 11.97 -3.67
N GLU A 176 1.55 12.97 -4.46
CA GLU A 176 1.83 14.37 -4.20
C GLU A 176 0.52 15.15 -4.10
N GLY A 177 0.48 16.14 -3.23
CA GLY A 177 -0.67 17.04 -3.05
C GLY A 177 -0.52 17.91 -1.81
N ALA A 178 -1.32 18.96 -1.67
CA ALA A 178 -1.21 19.95 -0.59
C ALA A 178 0.23 20.51 -0.43
N GLY A 179 1.01 20.57 -1.52
CA GLY A 179 2.41 21.01 -1.54
C GLY A 179 3.40 20.07 -0.85
N ARG A 180 3.06 18.78 -0.69
CA ARG A 180 3.87 17.76 -0.03
C ARG A 180 3.89 16.44 -0.80
N ALA A 181 5.01 15.75 -0.75
CA ALA A 181 5.14 14.36 -1.18
C ALA A 181 4.85 13.42 0.00
N VAL A 182 4.10 12.35 -0.23
CA VAL A 182 3.81 11.32 0.78
C VAL A 182 4.57 10.05 0.43
N TRP A 183 5.46 9.63 1.31
CA TRP A 183 6.31 8.47 1.12
C TRP A 183 5.97 7.35 2.10
N LEU A 184 6.04 6.12 1.62
CA LEU A 184 5.90 4.91 2.44
C LEU A 184 7.19 4.09 2.40
N LEU A 185 7.71 3.80 3.60
CA LEU A 185 8.74 2.79 3.81
C LEU A 185 8.10 1.59 4.51
N SER A 186 8.37 0.39 4.02
CA SER A 186 7.81 -0.83 4.62
C SER A 186 8.91 -1.82 4.93
N SER A 187 8.78 -2.55 6.06
CA SER A 187 9.71 -3.62 6.43
C SER A 187 9.01 -4.70 7.25
N VAL A 188 9.34 -5.97 6.98
CA VAL A 188 8.98 -7.08 7.86
C VAL A 188 10.05 -7.25 8.93
N ARG A 189 9.59 -7.37 10.19
CA ARG A 189 10.45 -7.50 11.38
C ARG A 189 10.26 -8.85 12.07
N LEU A 190 10.10 -9.89 11.28
CA LEU A 190 9.91 -11.29 11.70
C LEU A 190 10.93 -12.16 11.02
N THR A 191 11.33 -13.24 11.68
CA THR A 191 12.12 -14.29 11.02
C THR A 191 11.25 -14.94 9.95
N LEU A 192 11.69 -14.91 8.69
CA LEU A 192 11.02 -15.61 7.61
C LEU A 192 11.32 -17.11 7.74
N GLU A 193 10.28 -17.89 7.98
CA GLU A 193 10.39 -19.33 8.15
C GLU A 193 10.95 -19.98 6.88
N ASN A 194 11.92 -20.86 7.03
CA ASN A 194 12.53 -21.65 5.96
C ASN A 194 13.08 -20.84 4.79
N PHE A 195 13.51 -19.61 5.03
CA PHE A 195 14.02 -18.76 3.98
C PHE A 195 15.41 -18.24 4.34
N ALA A 196 16.42 -18.67 3.57
CA ALA A 196 17.72 -18.04 3.64
C ALA A 196 17.64 -16.63 3.08
N TYR A 197 18.01 -15.66 3.90
CA TYR A 197 18.10 -14.28 3.50
C TYR A 197 19.24 -14.11 2.48
N LEU A 198 18.92 -13.63 1.28
CA LEU A 198 19.87 -13.39 0.21
C LEU A 198 19.60 -12.02 -0.41
N ASP A 199 20.58 -11.14 -0.32
CA ASP A 199 20.44 -9.74 -0.74
C ASP A 199 20.26 -9.57 -2.26
N ASP A 200 20.81 -10.50 -3.04
CA ASP A 200 20.86 -10.48 -4.50
C ASP A 200 19.66 -11.20 -5.18
N ARG A 201 18.67 -11.64 -4.40
CA ARG A 201 17.53 -12.41 -4.90
C ARG A 201 16.20 -11.69 -4.62
N PRO A 202 15.12 -12.04 -5.36
CA PRO A 202 13.79 -11.53 -5.06
C PRO A 202 13.41 -11.76 -3.60
N CYS A 203 13.07 -10.68 -2.89
CA CYS A 203 12.82 -10.70 -1.46
C CYS A 203 11.83 -9.58 -1.05
N VAL A 204 11.37 -9.67 0.18
CA VAL A 204 10.64 -8.59 0.85
C VAL A 204 11.62 -7.70 1.61
N SER A 205 11.23 -6.47 1.89
CA SER A 205 12.02 -5.53 2.70
C SER A 205 12.19 -6.07 4.12
N GLN A 206 13.44 -6.37 4.48
CA GLN A 206 13.84 -6.92 5.78
C GLN A 206 15.23 -6.42 6.19
N GLU A 207 15.53 -5.16 5.92
CA GLU A 207 16.82 -4.58 6.30
C GLU A 207 16.95 -4.45 7.83
N PRO A 208 18.19 -4.35 8.37
CA PRO A 208 18.41 -4.02 9.78
C PRO A 208 17.70 -2.73 10.19
N MET A 209 17.22 -2.63 11.44
CA MET A 209 16.51 -1.45 11.93
C MET A 209 17.35 -0.17 11.81
N ASP A 210 18.66 -0.26 12.05
CA ASP A 210 19.56 0.90 11.92
C ASP A 210 19.58 1.44 10.49
N SER A 211 19.53 0.54 9.49
CA SER A 211 19.46 0.91 8.07
C SER A 211 18.13 1.58 7.72
N LEU A 212 17.03 1.06 8.25
CA LEU A 212 15.70 1.68 8.06
C LEU A 212 15.63 3.07 8.71
N VAL A 213 16.11 3.22 9.93
CA VAL A 213 16.19 4.51 10.65
C VAL A 213 17.02 5.52 9.85
N GLU A 214 18.18 5.11 9.34
CA GLU A 214 19.03 5.97 8.52
C GLU A 214 18.35 6.35 7.19
N ARG A 215 17.59 5.44 6.59
CA ARG A 215 16.82 5.71 5.37
C ARG A 215 15.74 6.76 5.60
N VAL A 216 15.01 6.68 6.72
CA VAL A 216 14.04 7.70 7.14
C VAL A 216 14.73 9.05 7.33
N ARG A 217 15.89 9.06 8.01
CA ARG A 217 16.67 10.30 8.22
C ARG A 217 17.12 10.94 6.92
N ARG A 218 17.64 10.15 5.97
CA ARG A 218 18.06 10.65 4.64
C ARG A 218 16.89 11.20 3.85
N LEU A 219 15.75 10.51 3.85
CA LEU A 219 14.55 10.98 3.17
C LEU A 219 14.07 12.32 3.76
N ARG A 220 14.02 12.45 5.10
CA ARG A 220 13.68 13.70 5.77
C ARG A 220 14.66 14.81 5.44
N ALA A 221 15.96 14.53 5.37
CA ALA A 221 16.98 15.50 5.02
C ALA A 221 16.87 15.96 3.56
N SER A 222 16.51 15.07 2.64
CA SER A 222 16.34 15.38 1.21
C SER A 222 15.06 16.15 0.91
N ASP A 223 14.00 15.91 1.68
CA ASP A 223 12.72 16.62 1.59
C ASP A 223 12.17 16.93 3.00
N PRO A 224 12.48 18.12 3.54
CA PRO A 224 12.01 18.54 4.85
C PRO A 224 10.49 18.62 4.99
N ARG A 225 9.76 18.78 3.88
CA ARG A 225 8.30 18.85 3.86
C ARG A 225 7.60 17.53 3.57
N ALA A 226 8.32 16.48 3.19
CA ALA A 226 7.73 15.16 2.96
C ALA A 226 6.85 14.71 4.13
N VAL A 227 5.81 13.94 3.83
CA VAL A 227 5.10 13.13 4.82
C VAL A 227 5.68 11.72 4.72
N ILE A 228 6.36 11.29 5.78
CA ILE A 228 7.05 9.99 5.82
C ILE A 228 6.25 9.03 6.70
N VAL A 229 5.67 8.01 6.07
CA VAL A 229 4.97 6.94 6.77
C VAL A 229 5.83 5.68 6.78
N VAL A 230 5.90 5.01 7.93
CA VAL A 230 6.58 3.73 8.06
C VAL A 230 5.57 2.65 8.39
N SER A 231 5.61 1.54 7.64
CA SER A 231 4.76 0.37 7.89
C SER A 231 5.65 -0.81 8.28
N LEU A 232 5.43 -1.35 9.48
CA LEU A 232 6.14 -2.52 9.98
C LEU A 232 5.17 -3.69 10.14
N HIS A 233 5.61 -4.86 9.68
CA HIS A 233 4.92 -6.13 9.92
C HIS A 233 5.68 -6.88 11.02
N TRP A 234 5.18 -6.84 12.24
CA TRP A 234 5.94 -7.19 13.43
C TRP A 234 5.12 -7.62 14.66
N GLY A 235 5.83 -8.07 15.70
CA GLY A 235 5.25 -8.37 17.01
C GLY A 235 4.77 -9.80 17.15
N GLY A 236 3.99 -10.07 18.19
CA GLY A 236 3.40 -11.39 18.44
C GLY A 236 1.93 -11.40 18.02
N GLU A 237 1.50 -12.48 17.36
CA GLU A 237 0.10 -12.67 16.99
C GLU A 237 -0.81 -12.65 18.23
N HIS A 238 -2.02 -12.12 18.05
CA HIS A 238 -3.09 -12.08 19.06
C HIS A 238 -2.75 -11.32 20.35
N THR A 239 -1.81 -10.36 20.28
CA THR A 239 -1.45 -9.49 21.40
C THR A 239 -2.08 -8.11 21.26
N LEU A 240 -2.56 -7.53 22.38
CA LEU A 240 -3.23 -6.22 22.40
C LEU A 240 -2.27 -5.05 22.66
N ARG A 241 -1.04 -5.35 23.07
CA ARG A 241 -0.05 -4.33 23.45
C ARG A 241 1.30 -4.64 22.82
N PRO A 242 2.00 -3.60 22.32
CA PRO A 242 3.37 -3.78 21.83
C PRO A 242 4.31 -4.11 23.00
N VAL A 243 5.36 -4.85 22.72
CA VAL A 243 6.46 -5.07 23.67
C VAL A 243 7.39 -3.85 23.72
N ALA A 244 8.23 -3.78 24.76
CA ALA A 244 9.15 -2.64 24.96
C ALA A 244 10.08 -2.41 23.76
N ALA A 245 10.57 -3.48 23.14
CA ALA A 245 11.42 -3.39 21.95
C ALA A 245 10.70 -2.72 20.76
N GLN A 246 9.42 -3.05 20.52
CA GLN A 246 8.63 -2.41 19.47
C GLN A 246 8.47 -0.90 19.73
N ARG A 247 8.22 -0.51 21.00
CA ARG A 247 8.12 0.91 21.37
C ARG A 247 9.43 1.65 21.12
N LEU A 248 10.55 1.07 21.54
CA LEU A 248 11.87 1.67 21.33
C LEU A 248 12.15 1.87 19.83
N GLU A 249 11.91 0.86 19.02
CA GLU A 249 12.12 0.93 17.55
C GLU A 249 11.19 1.96 16.90
N ALA A 250 9.91 2.03 17.32
CA ALA A 250 8.96 3.02 16.84
C ALA A 250 9.41 4.46 17.17
N HIS A 251 9.85 4.69 18.40
CA HIS A 251 10.35 5.99 18.81
C HIS A 251 11.59 6.42 18.00
N ARG A 252 12.53 5.51 17.74
CA ARG A 252 13.70 5.78 16.90
C ARG A 252 13.33 6.21 15.49
N LEU A 253 12.29 5.61 14.89
CA LEU A 253 11.79 6.00 13.56
C LEU A 253 11.15 7.39 13.58
N VAL A 254 10.38 7.72 14.61
CA VAL A 254 9.81 9.06 14.78
C VAL A 254 10.94 10.08 14.98
N ASP A 255 11.93 9.78 15.81
CA ASP A 255 13.10 10.65 16.05
C ASP A 255 13.94 10.85 14.78
N ALA A 256 13.94 9.88 13.86
CA ALA A 256 14.57 9.99 12.55
C ALA A 256 13.78 10.84 11.56
N GLY A 257 12.51 11.17 11.84
CA GLY A 257 11.67 12.02 11.01
C GLY A 257 10.42 11.37 10.42
N ALA A 258 10.03 10.18 10.85
CA ALA A 258 8.74 9.61 10.44
C ALA A 258 7.57 10.43 11.01
N ASP A 259 6.54 10.70 10.19
CA ASP A 259 5.33 11.44 10.57
C ASP A 259 4.24 10.53 11.13
N ALA A 260 4.23 9.26 10.74
CA ALA A 260 3.30 8.26 11.25
C ALA A 260 3.89 6.85 11.11
N LEU A 261 3.52 5.96 12.03
CA LEU A 261 3.72 4.52 11.88
C LEU A 261 2.36 3.83 11.78
N VAL A 262 2.19 2.96 10.76
CA VAL A 262 0.98 2.15 10.58
C VAL A 262 1.42 0.69 10.36
N CYS A 263 1.26 -0.13 11.40
CA CYS A 263 1.87 -1.46 11.44
C CYS A 263 0.82 -2.59 11.46
N HIS A 264 1.30 -3.84 11.27
CA HIS A 264 0.52 -5.03 10.97
C HIS A 264 1.05 -6.28 11.69
N HIS A 265 0.51 -7.46 11.38
CA HIS A 265 0.91 -8.81 11.79
C HIS A 265 0.14 -9.38 12.96
N THR A 266 -0.15 -8.62 13.99
CA THR A 266 -0.71 -9.23 15.21
C THR A 266 -2.14 -9.74 15.03
N HIS A 267 -2.77 -9.43 13.88
CA HIS A 267 -4.18 -9.72 13.56
C HIS A 267 -5.18 -9.15 14.59
N THR A 268 -4.70 -8.23 15.43
CA THR A 268 -5.50 -7.52 16.44
C THR A 268 -5.18 -6.04 16.36
N GLN A 269 -6.14 -5.20 16.61
CA GLN A 269 -5.85 -3.80 16.86
C GLN A 269 -5.12 -3.66 18.20
N GLN A 270 -3.89 -3.14 18.15
CA GLN A 270 -3.13 -2.83 19.34
C GLN A 270 -3.37 -1.38 19.81
N THR A 271 -2.84 -1.05 20.99
CA THR A 271 -2.88 0.32 21.51
C THR A 271 -2.21 1.29 20.54
N VAL A 272 -2.81 2.48 20.40
CA VAL A 272 -2.23 3.60 19.65
C VAL A 272 -1.48 4.50 20.60
N GLU A 273 -0.32 4.97 20.20
CA GLU A 273 0.50 5.90 20.95
C GLU A 273 0.69 7.19 20.15
N THR A 274 0.79 8.32 20.83
CA THR A 274 1.27 9.57 20.24
C THR A 274 2.61 9.90 20.87
N TYR A 275 3.68 9.83 20.08
CA TYR A 275 5.03 10.17 20.52
C TYR A 275 5.53 11.40 19.76
N ARG A 276 5.95 12.44 20.49
CA ARG A 276 6.33 13.75 19.92
C ARG A 276 5.33 14.31 18.90
N GLY A 277 4.03 14.12 19.18
CA GLY A 277 2.96 14.57 18.30
C GLY A 277 2.75 13.69 17.07
N ARG A 278 3.44 12.55 16.93
CA ARG A 278 3.32 11.62 15.79
C ARG A 278 2.56 10.36 16.21
N PRO A 279 1.53 9.96 15.44
CA PRO A 279 0.75 8.76 15.73
C PRO A 279 1.53 7.48 15.42
N ILE A 280 1.47 6.52 16.32
CA ILE A 280 2.04 5.18 16.18
C ILE A 280 0.92 4.17 16.37
N TYR A 281 0.53 3.52 15.29
CA TYR A 281 -0.39 2.38 15.26
C TYR A 281 0.46 1.10 15.24
N TYR A 282 0.66 0.47 16.38
CA TYR A 282 1.50 -0.73 16.51
C TYR A 282 0.95 -1.95 15.77
N SER A 283 -0.36 -2.02 15.60
CA SER A 283 -1.08 -2.87 14.65
C SER A 283 -2.49 -2.33 14.48
N ILE A 284 -2.95 -2.27 13.24
CA ILE A 284 -4.31 -1.85 12.90
C ILE A 284 -5.28 -3.04 12.76
N GLY A 285 -4.75 -4.29 12.89
CA GLY A 285 -5.53 -5.53 12.81
C GLY A 285 -5.83 -5.96 11.37
N ASN A 286 -6.83 -6.83 11.24
CA ASN A 286 -7.25 -7.39 9.96
C ASN A 286 -8.12 -6.40 9.16
N PHE A 287 -8.18 -6.61 7.84
CA PHE A 287 -9.14 -5.95 6.97
C PHE A 287 -10.07 -6.97 6.31
N ILE A 288 -9.55 -7.84 5.45
CA ILE A 288 -10.28 -8.99 4.89
C ILE A 288 -9.57 -10.24 5.36
N PHE A 289 -10.17 -10.97 6.30
CA PHE A 289 -9.54 -12.11 6.94
C PHE A 289 -10.57 -13.07 7.52
N ASP A 290 -10.23 -14.36 7.69
CA ASP A 290 -11.12 -15.42 8.11
C ASP A 290 -10.99 -15.84 9.58
N GLN A 291 -10.35 -15.03 10.43
CA GLN A 291 -10.19 -15.33 11.86
C GLN A 291 -11.46 -15.00 12.64
N PRO A 292 -12.14 -16.01 13.24
CA PRO A 292 -13.45 -15.81 13.84
C PRO A 292 -13.42 -15.32 15.29
N LYS A 293 -12.23 -15.26 15.92
CA LYS A 293 -12.13 -14.83 17.32
C LYS A 293 -12.54 -13.36 17.47
N PRO A 294 -13.33 -12.99 18.50
CA PRO A 294 -13.75 -11.60 18.70
C PRO A 294 -12.58 -10.60 18.73
N LEU A 295 -11.40 -11.04 19.21
CA LEU A 295 -10.19 -10.24 19.26
C LEU A 295 -9.67 -9.87 17.84
N ASN A 296 -9.83 -10.78 16.88
CA ASN A 296 -9.34 -10.61 15.52
C ASN A 296 -10.38 -9.98 14.57
N SER A 297 -11.63 -9.86 15.02
CA SER A 297 -12.70 -9.22 14.26
C SER A 297 -12.77 -7.70 14.45
N ARG A 298 -12.07 -7.17 15.45
CA ARG A 298 -11.98 -5.73 15.71
C ARG A 298 -10.67 -5.19 15.13
N ALA A 299 -10.80 -4.15 14.30
CA ALA A 299 -9.68 -3.52 13.62
C ALA A 299 -9.99 -2.05 13.32
N CYS A 300 -9.10 -1.36 12.66
CA CYS A 300 -9.37 -0.01 12.17
C CYS A 300 -8.72 0.24 10.81
N LEU A 301 -9.30 1.19 10.08
CA LEU A 301 -8.61 1.90 9.02
C LEU A 301 -7.96 3.15 9.63
N VAL A 302 -6.83 3.56 9.05
CA VAL A 302 -6.16 4.80 9.43
C VAL A 302 -6.17 5.75 8.25
N GLN A 303 -6.79 6.93 8.42
CA GLN A 303 -6.75 7.99 7.42
C GLN A 303 -5.75 9.06 7.86
N LEU A 304 -4.73 9.31 7.05
CA LEU A 304 -3.89 10.49 7.18
C LEU A 304 -4.47 11.61 6.34
N LYS A 305 -4.92 12.67 7.00
CA LYS A 305 -5.40 13.90 6.38
C LYS A 305 -4.29 14.93 6.40
N ILE A 306 -3.85 15.33 5.23
CA ILE A 306 -2.71 16.23 5.03
C ILE A 306 -3.24 17.53 4.46
N THR A 307 -3.01 18.64 5.17
CA THR A 307 -3.47 19.98 4.80
C THR A 307 -2.34 20.96 5.08
N GLY A 308 -1.72 21.54 4.07
CA GLY A 308 -0.56 22.42 4.25
C GLY A 308 0.54 21.74 5.09
N ASP A 309 0.89 22.28 6.25
CA ASP A 309 1.91 21.72 7.14
C ASP A 309 1.35 20.72 8.18
N SER A 310 0.03 20.51 8.20
CA SER A 310 -0.62 19.62 9.16
C SER A 310 -0.75 18.18 8.61
N VAL A 311 -0.51 17.20 9.48
CA VAL A 311 -0.79 15.78 9.25
C VAL A 311 -1.60 15.28 10.43
N ALA A 312 -2.90 15.04 10.20
CA ALA A 312 -3.80 14.51 11.22
C ALA A 312 -4.13 13.04 10.89
N ALA A 313 -4.07 12.17 11.90
CA ALA A 313 -4.51 10.79 11.79
C ALA A 313 -5.92 10.63 12.34
N VAL A 314 -6.79 10.01 11.55
CA VAL A 314 -8.15 9.65 11.93
C VAL A 314 -8.26 8.14 11.97
N THR A 315 -8.65 7.61 13.11
CA THR A 315 -8.95 6.18 13.29
C THR A 315 -10.40 5.93 12.92
N VAL A 316 -10.65 5.04 11.96
CA VAL A 316 -11.99 4.60 11.56
C VAL A 316 -12.18 3.15 12.04
N PRO A 317 -12.90 2.91 13.14
CA PRO A 317 -13.12 1.57 13.65
C PRO A 317 -13.90 0.71 12.66
N ILE A 318 -13.47 -0.54 12.50
CA ILE A 318 -14.17 -1.54 11.69
C ILE A 318 -14.37 -2.83 12.50
N VAL A 319 -15.41 -3.58 12.13
CA VAL A 319 -15.64 -4.93 12.57
C VAL A 319 -15.69 -5.87 11.37
N ILE A 320 -15.05 -7.03 11.47
CA ILE A 320 -15.01 -8.02 10.40
C ILE A 320 -16.03 -9.10 10.70
N GLN A 321 -17.00 -9.27 9.81
CA GLN A 321 -18.04 -10.29 9.90
C GLN A 321 -18.03 -11.14 8.63
N ARG A 322 -17.84 -12.46 8.77
CA ARG A 322 -17.76 -13.38 7.63
C ARG A 322 -16.75 -12.89 6.54
N CYS A 323 -15.56 -12.54 6.99
CA CYS A 323 -14.45 -12.00 6.16
C CYS A 323 -14.69 -10.59 5.58
N ARG A 324 -15.83 -9.95 5.87
CA ARG A 324 -16.20 -8.64 5.34
C ARG A 324 -16.03 -7.55 6.40
N PRO A 325 -15.25 -6.49 6.15
CA PRO A 325 -15.14 -5.34 7.03
C PRO A 325 -16.35 -4.42 6.92
N GLU A 326 -16.82 -3.94 8.05
CA GLU A 326 -17.91 -2.95 8.19
C GLU A 326 -17.44 -1.82 9.10
N ILE A 327 -17.70 -0.56 8.72
CA ILE A 327 -17.42 0.60 9.60
C ILE A 327 -18.36 0.58 10.78
N VAL A 328 -17.81 0.68 11.98
CA VAL A 328 -18.58 0.82 13.22
C VAL A 328 -19.06 2.28 13.32
N ARG A 329 -20.38 2.47 13.45
CA ARG A 329 -21.01 3.78 13.64
C ARG A 329 -21.06 4.20 15.10
#